data_07db05e0d877668dbea741aca794137e
#
_entry.id   07db05e0d877668dbea741aca794137e
#
_cell.length_a   1.000
_cell.length_b   1.000
_cell.length_c   1.000
_cell.angle_alpha   90.00
_cell.angle_beta   90.00
_cell.angle_gamma   90.00
#
_symmetry.space_group_name_H-M   'P 1'
#
loop_
_entity.id
_entity.type
_entity.pdbx_description
1 polymer ?
#
loop_
_entity_poly.entity_id
_entity_poly.type
_entity_poly.pdbx_seq_one_letter_code
_entity_poly.pdbx_strand_id
1 'polypeptide(L)'
;MFRAMHLPLLGCLLGTSGCHGLPPAPPAPSAAVGNYGEVIDYLQRHIRREMERQDVPGLALALVDDQQLVWARGFGYADRQHRINASEHTAFHAGDLSKLLIASATLQLAERGQLSLDAPLQDTLREFYVRSRFHADQSEADRAITFRRLLSHQSGLPGEHLPPLFGERPNSLGQLPAKVSGVWLSNPPGTQVAYSNLGYELVGAAIERNTGKHFEQHMREHLLEPLQMTRSSFARNALPQAQRAHGYSGGGRPGSASDLPVNDLWSSPVDLSRFVRMLFANGRHKERQLLRKHSVEEMFRQQNAGNALDFDCQVGLAWFLSPCGSALLEGGIRHYEYASATPGFSAHLVLLPEQRLAAIVMS
;
A
#
# COMPACT_ATOMS: atom_id res chain seq x y z
N MET A 1 -6.77 -15.33 -22.19
CA MET A 1 -7.05 -16.63 -21.57
C MET A 1 -6.82 -16.45 -20.09
N PHE A 2 -7.87 -16.07 -19.34
CA PHE A 2 -7.77 -15.83 -17.89
C PHE A 2 -7.95 -17.14 -17.14
N ARG A 3 -6.85 -17.73 -16.67
CA ARG A 3 -6.90 -18.68 -15.55
C ARG A 3 -6.84 -17.88 -14.25
N ALA A 4 -7.65 -18.28 -13.29
CA ALA A 4 -7.76 -17.61 -12.01
C ALA A 4 -6.40 -17.44 -11.34
N MET A 5 -6.19 -16.26 -10.81
CA MET A 5 -5.11 -16.00 -9.87
C MET A 5 -5.20 -16.99 -8.71
N HIS A 6 -4.26 -17.89 -8.58
CA HIS A 6 -3.97 -18.50 -7.30
C HIS A 6 -3.22 -17.44 -6.48
N LEU A 7 -3.93 -16.82 -5.54
CA LEU A 7 -3.29 -16.08 -4.47
C LEU A 7 -2.55 -17.09 -3.58
N PRO A 8 -1.22 -17.11 -3.52
CA PRO A 8 -0.52 -17.79 -2.45
C PRO A 8 -0.50 -16.85 -1.24
N LEU A 9 -1.59 -16.78 -0.50
CA LEU A 9 -1.63 -16.19 0.83
C LEU A 9 -1.40 -17.28 1.87
N LEU A 10 -0.29 -17.19 2.54
CA LEU A 10 0.09 -17.85 3.80
C LEU A 10 0.25 -19.37 3.78
N GLY A 11 1.45 -19.83 3.55
CA GLY A 11 1.94 -21.08 4.13
C GLY A 11 2.86 -20.76 5.29
N CYS A 12 2.40 -20.98 6.52
CA CYS A 12 3.12 -21.55 7.65
C CYS A 12 2.34 -21.40 8.94
N LEU A 13 1.70 -22.49 9.38
CA LEU A 13 1.67 -22.90 10.79
C LEU A 13 1.08 -24.32 10.87
N LEU A 14 1.93 -25.29 11.16
CA LEU A 14 1.58 -26.69 11.43
C LEU A 14 0.84 -26.77 12.76
N GLY A 15 -0.42 -27.14 12.70
CA GLY A 15 -1.23 -27.63 13.83
C GLY A 15 -2.08 -28.79 13.33
N THR A 16 -1.70 -30.01 13.69
CA THR A 16 -2.47 -31.24 13.40
C THR A 16 -3.77 -31.24 14.18
N SER A 17 -4.88 -31.01 13.50
CA SER A 17 -6.21 -31.38 13.96
C SER A 17 -7.08 -31.72 12.75
N GLY A 18 -7.66 -32.91 12.77
CA GLY A 18 -8.58 -33.59 11.85
C GLY A 18 -8.97 -32.84 10.57
N CYS A 19 -8.30 -33.14 9.47
CA CYS A 19 -8.69 -32.72 8.13
C CYS A 19 -9.96 -33.44 7.69
N HIS A 20 -11.12 -32.86 7.88
CA HIS A 20 -12.21 -33.03 6.93
C HIS A 20 -11.84 -32.16 5.73
N GLY A 21 -11.11 -32.75 4.78
CA GLY A 21 -10.66 -32.05 3.58
C GLY A 21 -11.85 -31.53 2.79
N LEU A 22 -11.97 -30.18 2.72
CA LEU A 22 -12.87 -29.58 1.75
C LEU A 22 -12.51 -30.10 0.35
N PRO A 23 -13.48 -30.40 -0.51
CA PRO A 23 -13.22 -30.89 -1.86
C PRO A 23 -12.31 -29.89 -2.62
N PRO A 24 -11.51 -30.35 -3.60
CA PRO A 24 -10.61 -29.43 -4.34
C PRO A 24 -11.38 -28.25 -4.91
N ALA A 25 -10.74 -27.06 -4.97
CA ALA A 25 -11.37 -25.90 -5.55
C ALA A 25 -11.76 -26.19 -7.01
N PRO A 26 -12.94 -25.77 -7.46
CA PRO A 26 -13.29 -25.90 -8.87
C PRO A 26 -12.27 -25.09 -9.71
N PRO A 27 -12.00 -25.52 -10.96
CA PRO A 27 -11.13 -24.76 -11.85
C PRO A 27 -11.73 -23.36 -12.09
N ALA A 28 -10.85 -22.38 -12.24
CA ALA A 28 -11.26 -21.03 -12.54
C ALA A 28 -11.88 -20.97 -13.94
N PRO A 29 -12.97 -20.19 -14.13
CA PRO A 29 -13.56 -20.01 -15.44
C PRO A 29 -12.61 -19.22 -16.34
N SER A 30 -12.65 -19.52 -17.63
CA SER A 30 -12.05 -18.70 -18.66
C SER A 30 -13.10 -17.72 -19.17
N ALA A 31 -12.93 -16.43 -18.91
CA ALA A 31 -13.86 -15.40 -19.38
C ALA A 31 -13.15 -14.38 -20.25
N ALA A 32 -13.85 -13.84 -21.25
CA ALA A 32 -13.39 -12.69 -22.00
C ALA A 32 -13.52 -11.42 -21.15
N VAL A 33 -12.65 -10.45 -21.40
CA VAL A 33 -12.76 -9.09 -20.81
C VAL A 33 -14.15 -8.52 -21.11
N GLY A 34 -14.81 -7.98 -20.10
CA GLY A 34 -16.17 -7.45 -20.21
C GLY A 34 -17.28 -8.47 -19.85
N ASN A 35 -16.98 -9.76 -19.80
CA ASN A 35 -17.95 -10.79 -19.36
C ASN A 35 -17.56 -11.35 -17.99
N TYR A 36 -17.97 -10.67 -16.92
CA TYR A 36 -17.54 -10.99 -15.56
C TYR A 36 -18.50 -11.90 -14.78
N GLY A 37 -19.69 -12.25 -15.32
CA GLY A 37 -20.71 -12.98 -14.58
C GLY A 37 -20.20 -14.30 -13.99
N GLU A 38 -19.65 -15.18 -14.83
CA GLU A 38 -19.11 -16.49 -14.38
C GLU A 38 -17.90 -16.33 -13.43
N VAL A 39 -17.06 -15.30 -13.67
CA VAL A 39 -15.92 -14.99 -12.79
C VAL A 39 -16.40 -14.56 -11.42
N ILE A 40 -17.42 -13.70 -11.34
CA ILE A 40 -18.01 -13.23 -10.10
C ILE A 40 -18.63 -14.41 -9.33
N ASP A 41 -19.37 -15.26 -10.00
CA ASP A 41 -19.97 -16.44 -9.38
C ASP A 41 -18.92 -17.42 -8.85
N TYR A 42 -17.84 -17.62 -9.61
CA TYR A 42 -16.70 -18.42 -9.16
C TYR A 42 -16.05 -17.78 -7.93
N LEU A 43 -15.72 -16.47 -7.98
CA LEU A 43 -15.08 -15.75 -6.88
C LEU A 43 -15.92 -15.79 -5.61
N GLN A 44 -17.24 -15.64 -5.71
CA GLN A 44 -18.12 -15.71 -4.55
C GLN A 44 -18.03 -17.06 -3.82
N ARG A 45 -17.97 -18.17 -4.57
CA ARG A 45 -17.83 -19.53 -4.01
C ARG A 45 -16.42 -19.75 -3.47
N HIS A 46 -15.41 -19.33 -4.22
CA HIS A 46 -14.00 -19.51 -3.86
C HIS A 46 -13.64 -18.74 -2.59
N ILE A 47 -14.05 -17.46 -2.50
CA ILE A 47 -13.81 -16.62 -1.34
C ILE A 47 -14.43 -17.20 -0.07
N ARG A 48 -15.70 -17.59 -0.11
CA ARG A 48 -16.37 -18.20 1.06
C ARG A 48 -15.63 -19.44 1.56
N ARG A 49 -15.21 -20.28 0.64
CA ARG A 49 -14.45 -21.49 0.94
C ARG A 49 -13.09 -21.18 1.58
N GLU A 50 -12.34 -20.23 1.00
CA GLU A 50 -11.02 -19.86 1.52
C GLU A 50 -11.13 -19.14 2.88
N MET A 51 -12.15 -18.30 3.08
CA MET A 51 -12.44 -17.71 4.39
C MET A 51 -12.72 -18.77 5.44
N GLU A 52 -13.54 -19.79 5.11
CA GLU A 52 -13.83 -20.90 6.00
C GLU A 52 -12.58 -21.73 6.29
N ARG A 53 -11.78 -22.05 5.27
CA ARG A 53 -10.55 -22.84 5.41
C ARG A 53 -9.49 -22.15 6.26
N GLN A 54 -9.41 -20.83 6.20
CA GLN A 54 -8.38 -20.03 6.86
C GLN A 54 -8.89 -19.28 8.11
N ASP A 55 -10.13 -19.53 8.53
CA ASP A 55 -10.82 -18.82 9.62
C ASP A 55 -10.73 -17.28 9.48
N VAL A 56 -10.92 -16.77 8.25
CA VAL A 56 -10.96 -15.34 7.98
C VAL A 56 -12.35 -14.81 8.36
N PRO A 57 -12.48 -13.94 9.37
CA PRO A 57 -13.78 -13.53 9.90
C PRO A 57 -14.55 -12.61 8.98
N GLY A 58 -13.84 -11.79 8.21
CA GLY A 58 -14.44 -10.83 7.30
C GLY A 58 -13.48 -10.41 6.19
N LEU A 59 -14.04 -10.15 5.01
CA LEU A 59 -13.30 -9.74 3.82
C LEU A 59 -14.18 -8.83 2.98
N ALA A 60 -13.58 -7.88 2.30
CA ALA A 60 -14.22 -7.13 1.23
C ALA A 60 -13.29 -7.00 0.03
N LEU A 61 -13.89 -6.94 -1.16
CA LEU A 61 -13.12 -6.78 -2.39
C LEU A 61 -13.84 -5.87 -3.38
N ALA A 62 -13.06 -5.39 -4.36
CA ALA A 62 -13.54 -4.69 -5.55
C ALA A 62 -12.78 -5.14 -6.79
N LEU A 63 -13.49 -5.24 -7.91
CA LEU A 63 -12.94 -5.44 -9.25
C LEU A 63 -13.20 -4.20 -10.09
N VAL A 64 -12.17 -3.74 -10.77
CA VAL A 64 -12.20 -2.54 -11.61
C VAL A 64 -11.84 -2.93 -13.03
N ASP A 65 -12.62 -2.44 -14.00
CA ASP A 65 -12.31 -2.45 -15.43
C ASP A 65 -12.31 -1.00 -15.90
N ASP A 66 -11.13 -0.49 -16.21
CA ASP A 66 -10.89 0.90 -16.58
C ASP A 66 -11.54 1.90 -15.61
N GLN A 67 -12.61 2.56 -16.07
CA GLN A 67 -13.35 3.55 -15.29
C GLN A 67 -14.57 2.97 -14.56
N GLN A 68 -14.79 1.66 -14.64
CA GLN A 68 -15.94 1.00 -14.07
C GLN A 68 -15.57 0.18 -12.83
N LEU A 69 -16.32 0.36 -11.75
CA LEU A 69 -16.37 -0.58 -10.66
C LEU A 69 -17.30 -1.73 -11.08
N VAL A 70 -16.70 -2.82 -11.59
CA VAL A 70 -17.44 -3.96 -12.13
C VAL A 70 -18.19 -4.72 -11.05
N TRP A 71 -17.53 -4.90 -9.92
CA TRP A 71 -18.10 -5.63 -8.79
C TRP A 71 -17.39 -5.22 -7.51
N ALA A 72 -18.16 -5.11 -6.43
CA ALA A 72 -17.64 -4.97 -5.09
C ALA A 72 -18.57 -5.67 -4.10
N ARG A 73 -17.99 -6.34 -3.10
CA ARG A 73 -18.76 -7.09 -2.10
C ARG A 73 -17.98 -7.31 -0.82
N GLY A 74 -18.69 -7.26 0.32
CA GLY A 74 -18.22 -7.77 1.60
C GLY A 74 -18.68 -9.18 1.88
N PHE A 75 -17.91 -9.94 2.67
CA PHE A 75 -18.18 -11.30 3.10
C PHE A 75 -17.87 -11.42 4.59
N GLY A 76 -18.65 -12.23 5.31
CA GLY A 76 -18.48 -12.42 6.75
C GLY A 76 -18.74 -11.15 7.55
N TYR A 77 -17.94 -10.90 8.58
CA TYR A 77 -18.18 -9.86 9.58
C TYR A 77 -17.08 -8.82 9.59
N ALA A 78 -17.47 -7.55 9.62
CA ALA A 78 -16.59 -6.44 10.00
C ALA A 78 -16.31 -6.47 11.50
N ASP A 79 -17.30 -6.88 12.29
CA ASP A 79 -17.20 -7.11 13.72
C ASP A 79 -17.94 -8.40 14.08
N ARG A 80 -17.16 -9.47 14.37
CA ARG A 80 -17.71 -10.80 14.69
C ARG A 80 -18.42 -10.80 16.05
N GLN A 81 -17.91 -10.02 17.01
CA GLN A 81 -18.47 -9.96 18.36
C GLN A 81 -19.87 -9.34 18.35
N HIS A 82 -20.05 -8.26 17.61
CA HIS A 82 -21.32 -7.55 17.50
C HIS A 82 -22.15 -7.99 16.29
N ARG A 83 -21.70 -9.01 15.53
CA ARG A 83 -22.35 -9.55 14.33
C ARG A 83 -22.62 -8.47 13.24
N ILE A 84 -21.70 -7.51 13.13
CA ILE A 84 -21.78 -6.49 12.07
C ILE A 84 -21.17 -7.09 10.79
N ASN A 85 -21.97 -7.21 9.74
CA ASN A 85 -21.52 -7.76 8.47
C ASN A 85 -20.51 -6.83 7.79
N ALA A 86 -19.51 -7.42 7.14
CA ALA A 86 -18.63 -6.71 6.24
C ALA A 86 -19.37 -6.34 4.94
N SER A 87 -19.09 -5.17 4.42
CA SER A 87 -19.58 -4.68 3.13
C SER A 87 -18.41 -4.13 2.32
N GLU A 88 -18.64 -3.86 1.05
CA GLU A 88 -17.70 -3.20 0.16
C GLU A 88 -17.33 -1.77 0.61
N HIS A 89 -18.11 -1.20 1.53
CA HIS A 89 -17.88 0.10 2.15
C HIS A 89 -17.27 0.03 3.54
N THR A 90 -17.04 -1.17 4.08
CA THR A 90 -16.36 -1.33 5.36
C THR A 90 -14.92 -0.87 5.23
N ALA A 91 -14.50 0.01 6.14
CA ALA A 91 -13.11 0.46 6.21
C ALA A 91 -12.28 -0.56 6.98
N PHE A 92 -11.32 -1.16 6.30
CA PHE A 92 -10.28 -2.00 6.90
C PHE A 92 -9.00 -1.17 7.07
N HIS A 93 -8.12 -1.60 7.96
CA HIS A 93 -6.79 -1.03 8.04
C HIS A 93 -5.98 -1.46 6.82
N ALA A 94 -5.77 -0.51 5.91
CA ALA A 94 -5.08 -0.74 4.64
C ALA A 94 -3.55 -0.79 4.80
N GLY A 95 -3.03 -0.32 5.95
CA GLY A 95 -1.61 -0.35 6.29
C GLY A 95 -0.73 0.23 5.19
N ASP A 96 0.17 -0.58 4.67
CA ASP A 96 1.19 -0.17 3.68
C ASP A 96 0.63 0.31 2.33
N LEU A 97 -0.64 0.04 1.99
CA LEU A 97 -1.27 0.65 0.82
C LEU A 97 -1.31 2.19 0.92
N SER A 98 -1.17 2.73 2.14
CA SER A 98 -0.96 4.16 2.39
C SER A 98 0.13 4.76 1.52
N LYS A 99 1.21 4.00 1.28
CA LYS A 99 2.39 4.44 0.52
C LYS A 99 2.06 4.84 -0.92
N LEU A 100 1.07 4.19 -1.54
CA LEU A 100 0.58 4.54 -2.88
C LEU A 100 0.00 5.96 -2.91
N LEU A 101 -0.77 6.31 -1.87
CA LEU A 101 -1.37 7.63 -1.75
C LEU A 101 -0.33 8.68 -1.34
N ILE A 102 0.63 8.32 -0.50
CA ILE A 102 1.75 9.20 -0.10
C ILE A 102 2.62 9.55 -1.30
N ALA A 103 2.94 8.57 -2.15
CA ALA A 103 3.68 8.82 -3.39
C ALA A 103 2.89 9.78 -4.30
N SER A 104 1.57 9.60 -4.40
CA SER A 104 0.71 10.52 -5.17
C SER A 104 0.72 11.93 -4.62
N ALA A 105 0.63 12.11 -3.29
CA ALA A 105 0.72 13.42 -2.64
C ALA A 105 2.09 14.07 -2.87
N THR A 106 3.17 13.28 -2.77
CA THR A 106 4.53 13.76 -3.04
C THR A 106 4.67 14.24 -4.48
N LEU A 107 4.12 13.48 -5.45
CA LEU A 107 4.10 13.89 -6.85
C LEU A 107 3.28 15.16 -7.07
N GLN A 108 2.15 15.35 -6.38
CA GLN A 108 1.40 16.62 -6.43
C GLN A 108 2.24 17.82 -5.96
N LEU A 109 3.04 17.64 -4.90
CA LEU A 109 3.96 18.69 -4.42
C LEU A 109 5.08 18.95 -5.43
N ALA A 110 5.60 17.90 -6.07
CA ALA A 110 6.61 18.04 -7.13
C ALA A 110 6.05 18.78 -8.35
N GLU A 111 4.83 18.49 -8.79
CA GLU A 111 4.15 19.19 -9.89
C GLU A 111 3.94 20.69 -9.62
N ARG A 112 3.79 21.06 -8.36
CA ARG A 112 3.66 22.46 -7.90
C ARG A 112 5.00 23.14 -7.68
N GLY A 113 6.13 22.43 -7.87
CA GLY A 113 7.47 22.95 -7.61
C GLY A 113 7.78 23.17 -6.12
N GLN A 114 6.99 22.57 -5.22
CA GLN A 114 7.17 22.68 -3.77
C GLN A 114 8.26 21.71 -3.25
N LEU A 115 8.60 20.68 -4.01
CA LEU A 115 9.74 19.79 -3.81
C LEU A 115 10.24 19.27 -5.17
N SER A 116 11.43 18.67 -5.18
CA SER A 116 11.91 17.88 -6.32
C SER A 116 12.14 16.44 -5.89
N LEU A 117 11.75 15.48 -6.74
CA LEU A 117 11.99 14.06 -6.44
C LEU A 117 13.48 13.74 -6.26
N ASP A 118 14.34 14.46 -6.95
CA ASP A 118 15.78 14.22 -6.97
C ASP A 118 16.55 15.15 -6.01
N ALA A 119 15.86 16.06 -5.33
CA ALA A 119 16.46 16.86 -4.28
C ALA A 119 16.75 16.02 -3.02
N PRO A 120 17.84 16.31 -2.30
CA PRO A 120 18.09 15.71 -1.01
C PRO A 120 16.96 15.98 -0.02
N LEU A 121 16.60 14.98 0.77
CA LEU A 121 15.61 15.12 1.84
C LEU A 121 15.99 16.23 2.83
N GLN A 122 17.29 16.39 3.09
CA GLN A 122 17.84 17.40 3.99
C GLN A 122 17.53 18.84 3.57
N ASP A 123 17.27 19.09 2.28
CA ASP A 123 16.86 20.44 1.83
C ASP A 123 15.51 20.84 2.44
N THR A 124 14.66 19.85 2.74
CA THR A 124 13.36 20.04 3.40
C THR A 124 13.45 19.83 4.91
N LEU A 125 14.11 18.77 5.35
CA LEU A 125 14.26 18.35 6.76
C LEU A 125 15.69 18.61 7.22
N ARG A 126 16.02 19.88 7.48
CA ARG A 126 17.40 20.34 7.74
C ARG A 126 18.05 19.73 8.98
N GLU A 127 17.24 19.32 9.96
CA GLU A 127 17.68 18.66 11.19
C GLU A 127 18.01 17.19 11.00
N PHE A 128 17.62 16.59 9.85
CA PHE A 128 17.86 15.17 9.56
C PHE A 128 19.20 14.99 8.84
N TYR A 129 20.00 14.04 9.33
CA TYR A 129 21.19 13.55 8.66
C TYR A 129 21.32 12.04 8.88
N VAL A 130 22.09 11.37 8.03
CA VAL A 130 22.37 9.93 8.15
C VAL A 130 23.84 9.69 8.49
N ARG A 131 24.15 8.54 9.09
CA ARG A 131 25.52 8.04 9.20
C ARG A 131 25.75 6.98 8.13
N SER A 132 26.91 7.00 7.51
CA SER A 132 27.24 6.08 6.42
C SER A 132 28.64 5.50 6.56
N ARG A 133 28.77 4.22 6.19
CA ARG A 133 30.07 3.55 5.98
C ARG A 133 30.43 3.49 4.50
N PHE A 134 29.53 3.99 3.65
CA PHE A 134 29.59 3.84 2.20
C PHE A 134 30.03 5.11 1.48
N HIS A 135 30.05 6.23 2.17
CA HIS A 135 30.41 7.55 1.63
C HIS A 135 31.62 8.11 2.35
N ALA A 136 32.44 8.87 1.61
CA ALA A 136 33.67 9.44 2.13
C ALA A 136 33.39 10.58 3.13
N ASP A 137 32.34 11.36 2.90
CA ASP A 137 31.96 12.44 3.77
C ASP A 137 30.45 12.46 4.10
N GLN A 138 30.10 13.22 5.12
CA GLN A 138 28.73 13.34 5.62
C GLN A 138 27.78 14.01 4.61
N SER A 139 28.26 15.04 3.92
CA SER A 139 27.42 15.77 2.95
C SER A 139 27.05 14.89 1.75
N GLU A 140 27.95 14.02 1.33
CA GLU A 140 27.66 13.04 0.26
C GLU A 140 26.59 12.03 0.71
N ALA A 141 26.72 11.52 1.95
CA ALA A 141 25.74 10.60 2.52
C ALA A 141 24.33 11.22 2.59
N ASP A 142 24.23 12.46 3.09
CA ASP A 142 22.96 13.16 3.25
C ASP A 142 22.31 13.47 1.89
N ARG A 143 23.12 13.91 0.91
CA ARG A 143 22.64 14.17 -0.46
C ARG A 143 22.15 12.94 -1.18
N ALA A 144 22.64 11.76 -0.79
CA ALA A 144 22.19 10.51 -1.38
C ALA A 144 20.77 10.14 -0.99
N ILE A 145 20.17 10.73 0.05
CA ILE A 145 18.80 10.46 0.48
C ILE A 145 17.85 11.42 -0.25
N THR A 146 17.29 10.99 -1.37
CA THR A 146 16.36 11.77 -2.17
C THR A 146 14.92 11.25 -2.03
N PHE A 147 13.91 12.08 -2.36
CA PHE A 147 12.51 11.65 -2.35
C PHE A 147 12.28 10.47 -3.30
N ARG A 148 12.91 10.46 -4.48
CA ARG A 148 12.85 9.33 -5.41
C ARG A 148 13.29 8.03 -4.75
N ARG A 149 14.44 8.04 -4.09
CA ARG A 149 15.00 6.86 -3.41
C ARG A 149 14.17 6.43 -2.21
N LEU A 150 13.54 7.36 -1.50
CA LEU A 150 12.61 7.06 -0.42
C LEU A 150 11.36 6.35 -0.96
N LEU A 151 10.73 6.91 -2.00
CA LEU A 151 9.50 6.37 -2.59
C LEU A 151 9.71 5.02 -3.30
N SER A 152 10.91 4.74 -3.77
CA SER A 152 11.28 3.48 -4.44
C SER A 152 12.00 2.49 -3.53
N HIS A 153 12.07 2.74 -2.21
CA HIS A 153 12.75 1.90 -1.23
C HIS A 153 14.25 1.67 -1.54
N GLN A 154 14.92 2.65 -2.13
CA GLN A 154 16.33 2.61 -2.47
C GLN A 154 17.18 3.58 -1.64
N SER A 155 16.63 4.15 -0.58
CA SER A 155 17.33 5.14 0.25
C SER A 155 18.46 4.56 1.10
N GLY A 156 18.47 3.24 1.31
CA GLY A 156 19.42 2.59 2.23
C GLY A 156 19.07 2.79 3.71
N LEU A 157 17.98 3.49 4.04
CA LEU A 157 17.51 3.61 5.42
C LEU A 157 17.06 2.25 5.97
N PRO A 158 17.17 2.01 7.28
CA PRO A 158 16.63 0.81 7.90
C PRO A 158 15.13 0.69 7.71
N GLY A 159 14.61 -0.55 7.78
CA GLY A 159 13.20 -0.86 7.55
C GLY A 159 12.28 -0.13 8.54
N GLU A 160 12.67 -0.13 9.81
CA GLU A 160 11.85 0.38 10.91
C GLU A 160 12.62 1.32 11.82
N HIS A 161 11.88 2.23 12.47
CA HIS A 161 12.35 2.90 13.65
C HIS A 161 12.24 1.94 14.85
N LEU A 162 13.38 1.43 15.31
CA LEU A 162 13.43 0.51 16.46
C LEU A 162 13.61 1.30 17.76
N PRO A 163 12.59 1.38 18.62
CA PRO A 163 12.63 2.15 19.86
C PRO A 163 13.86 1.92 20.75
N PRO A 164 14.39 0.69 20.92
CA PRO A 164 15.57 0.50 21.75
C PRO A 164 16.82 1.21 21.23
N LEU A 165 16.90 1.45 19.89
CA LEU A 165 18.06 2.09 19.27
C LEU A 165 17.94 3.62 19.20
N PHE A 166 16.69 4.14 19.18
CA PHE A 166 16.42 5.56 18.93
C PHE A 166 15.57 6.22 20.04
N GLY A 167 15.39 5.53 21.18
CA GLY A 167 14.57 6.03 22.28
C GLY A 167 13.06 5.88 22.04
N GLU A 168 12.27 6.69 22.72
CA GLU A 168 10.81 6.68 22.58
C GLU A 168 10.38 7.07 21.16
N ARG A 169 9.30 6.44 20.68
CA ARG A 169 8.69 6.80 19.38
C ARG A 169 8.28 8.27 19.39
N PRO A 170 8.45 8.98 18.26
CA PRO A 170 7.95 10.34 18.15
C PRO A 170 6.42 10.36 18.27
N ASN A 171 5.90 11.37 18.96
CA ASN A 171 4.46 11.57 19.12
C ASN A 171 3.84 12.30 17.92
N SER A 172 4.65 12.78 16.99
CA SER A 172 4.22 13.46 15.76
C SER A 172 5.27 13.31 14.68
N LEU A 173 4.85 13.39 13.42
CA LEU A 173 5.75 13.38 12.27
C LEU A 173 6.74 14.57 12.32
N GLY A 174 6.32 15.72 12.82
CA GLY A 174 7.19 16.89 12.94
C GLY A 174 8.39 16.69 13.86
N GLN A 175 8.32 15.77 14.85
CA GLN A 175 9.44 15.42 15.74
C GLN A 175 10.34 14.32 15.17
N LEU A 176 9.85 13.54 14.22
CA LEU A 176 10.53 12.35 13.70
C LEU A 176 11.92 12.67 13.14
N PRO A 177 12.11 13.68 12.26
CA PRO A 177 13.43 13.92 11.65
C PRO A 177 14.55 14.14 12.66
N ALA A 178 14.29 14.93 13.72
CA ALA A 178 15.27 15.17 14.77
C ALA A 178 15.54 13.91 15.62
N LYS A 179 14.50 13.12 15.92
CA LYS A 179 14.63 11.91 16.73
C LYS A 179 15.38 10.78 16.04
N VAL A 180 15.26 10.65 14.70
CA VAL A 180 15.95 9.61 13.93
C VAL A 180 17.22 10.12 13.27
N SER A 181 17.60 11.39 13.51
CA SER A 181 18.83 11.97 12.98
C SER A 181 20.06 11.20 13.45
N GLY A 182 21.01 10.98 12.55
CA GLY A 182 22.17 10.13 12.80
C GLY A 182 21.94 8.64 12.69
N VAL A 183 20.81 8.22 12.09
CA VAL A 183 20.56 6.80 11.77
C VAL A 183 21.60 6.28 10.79
N TRP A 184 22.08 5.06 11.02
CA TRP A 184 23.02 4.40 10.12
C TRP A 184 22.30 3.86 8.89
N LEU A 185 22.89 4.09 7.71
CA LEU A 185 22.46 3.43 6.48
C LEU A 185 22.74 1.93 6.55
N SER A 186 21.76 1.11 6.20
CA SER A 186 21.86 -0.34 6.15
C SER A 186 22.57 -0.84 4.89
N ASN A 187 22.45 -0.10 3.79
CA ASN A 187 23.08 -0.38 2.49
C ASN A 187 23.36 0.93 1.74
N PRO A 188 24.22 0.91 0.71
CA PRO A 188 24.47 2.10 -0.10
C PRO A 188 23.17 2.55 -0.81
N PRO A 189 22.81 3.84 -0.75
CA PRO A 189 21.64 4.37 -1.46
C PRO A 189 21.72 4.12 -2.98
N GLY A 190 20.61 3.67 -3.56
CA GLY A 190 20.49 3.44 -5.00
C GLY A 190 21.10 2.13 -5.51
N THR A 191 21.56 1.23 -4.63
CA THR A 191 22.20 -0.04 -5.05
C THR A 191 21.27 -1.24 -4.99
N GLN A 192 20.23 -1.17 -4.19
CA GLN A 192 19.24 -2.24 -4.04
C GLN A 192 17.94 -1.69 -3.46
N VAL A 193 16.85 -2.42 -3.69
CA VAL A 193 15.57 -2.21 -3.03
C VAL A 193 15.65 -2.79 -1.61
N ALA A 194 15.50 -1.92 -0.62
CA ALA A 194 15.45 -2.29 0.80
C ALA A 194 14.23 -1.58 1.43
N TYR A 195 13.17 -2.35 1.66
CA TYR A 195 11.90 -1.83 2.16
C TYR A 195 12.10 -1.03 3.45
N SER A 196 11.57 0.19 3.49
CA SER A 196 11.71 1.09 4.64
C SER A 196 10.41 1.84 4.93
N ASN A 197 9.80 1.54 6.07
CA ASN A 197 8.72 2.32 6.66
C ASN A 197 9.24 3.68 7.14
N LEU A 198 10.43 3.70 7.75
CA LEU A 198 11.09 4.94 8.19
C LEU A 198 11.24 5.94 7.03
N GLY A 199 11.57 5.45 5.83
CA GLY A 199 11.66 6.30 4.64
C GLY A 199 10.36 7.02 4.34
N TYR A 200 9.23 6.34 4.41
CA TYR A 200 7.91 6.92 4.18
C TYR A 200 7.42 7.81 5.32
N GLU A 201 7.80 7.50 6.55
CA GLU A 201 7.55 8.39 7.70
C GLU A 201 8.26 9.74 7.51
N LEU A 202 9.50 9.72 7.03
CA LEU A 202 10.24 10.95 6.70
C LEU A 202 9.62 11.70 5.51
N VAL A 203 9.08 10.99 4.51
CA VAL A 203 8.28 11.63 3.43
C VAL A 203 7.03 12.31 4.02
N GLY A 204 6.33 11.66 4.94
CA GLY A 204 5.19 12.25 5.65
C GLY A 204 5.58 13.53 6.42
N ALA A 205 6.70 13.50 7.13
CA ALA A 205 7.24 14.68 7.82
C ALA A 205 7.60 15.81 6.83
N ALA A 206 8.14 15.47 5.67
CA ALA A 206 8.46 16.44 4.63
C ALA A 206 7.19 17.05 4.00
N ILE A 207 6.11 16.27 3.85
CA ILE A 207 4.80 16.78 3.43
C ILE A 207 4.30 17.83 4.43
N GLU A 208 4.33 17.56 5.74
CA GLU A 208 3.97 18.54 6.77
C GLU A 208 4.82 19.79 6.69
N ARG A 209 6.14 19.63 6.55
CA ARG A 209 7.08 20.76 6.49
C ARG A 209 6.85 21.66 5.29
N ASN A 210 6.62 21.08 4.11
CA ASN A 210 6.41 21.86 2.87
C ASN A 210 5.04 22.54 2.83
N THR A 211 4.05 21.98 3.49
CA THR A 211 2.66 22.47 3.38
C THR A 211 2.21 23.28 4.57
N GLY A 212 2.89 23.17 5.71
CA GLY A 212 2.48 23.77 6.98
C GLY A 212 1.20 23.17 7.56
N LYS A 213 0.73 22.04 7.02
CA LYS A 213 -0.48 21.34 7.47
C LYS A 213 -0.11 19.99 8.10
N HIS A 214 -0.90 19.53 9.05
CA HIS A 214 -0.78 18.14 9.51
C HIS A 214 -0.96 17.17 8.35
N PHE A 215 -0.21 16.07 8.38
CA PHE A 215 -0.17 15.07 7.31
C PHE A 215 -1.57 14.57 6.95
N GLU A 216 -2.38 14.18 7.94
CA GLU A 216 -3.73 13.67 7.73
C GLU A 216 -4.65 14.72 7.08
N GLN A 217 -4.50 15.98 7.50
CA GLN A 217 -5.25 17.09 6.91
C GLN A 217 -4.88 17.28 5.44
N HIS A 218 -3.58 17.27 5.12
CA HIS A 218 -3.11 17.40 3.75
C HIS A 218 -3.62 16.25 2.87
N MET A 219 -3.48 15.00 3.33
CA MET A 219 -3.95 13.82 2.60
C MET A 219 -5.46 13.86 2.36
N ARG A 220 -6.22 14.26 3.36
CA ARG A 220 -7.68 14.42 3.24
C ARG A 220 -8.06 15.45 2.18
N GLU A 221 -7.52 16.68 2.29
CA GLU A 221 -7.91 17.80 1.43
C GLU A 221 -7.43 17.64 -0.02
N HIS A 222 -6.27 17.00 -0.25
CA HIS A 222 -5.66 16.95 -1.56
C HIS A 222 -5.82 15.62 -2.30
N LEU A 223 -6.21 14.55 -1.60
CA LEU A 223 -6.44 13.24 -2.20
C LEU A 223 -7.80 12.64 -1.83
N LEU A 224 -8.11 12.44 -0.54
CA LEU A 224 -9.28 11.66 -0.16
C LEU A 224 -10.58 12.35 -0.55
N GLU A 225 -10.76 13.63 -0.22
CA GLU A 225 -11.96 14.41 -0.57
C GLU A 225 -12.10 14.58 -2.10
N PRO A 226 -11.06 14.99 -2.85
CA PRO A 226 -11.14 15.08 -4.30
C PRO A 226 -11.48 13.76 -5.00
N LEU A 227 -11.00 12.63 -4.45
CA LEU A 227 -11.33 11.28 -4.94
C LEU A 227 -12.69 10.77 -4.41
N GLN A 228 -13.34 11.52 -3.53
CA GLN A 228 -14.59 11.11 -2.87
C GLN A 228 -14.43 9.82 -2.04
N MET A 229 -13.26 9.60 -1.46
CA MET A 229 -12.92 8.47 -0.61
C MET A 229 -13.47 8.70 0.81
N THR A 230 -14.79 8.69 0.94
CA THR A 230 -15.51 9.08 2.18
C THR A 230 -15.43 8.04 3.30
N ARG A 231 -14.94 6.85 3.00
CA ARG A 231 -14.69 5.75 3.94
C ARG A 231 -13.21 5.55 4.20
N SER A 232 -12.40 6.58 3.90
CA SER A 232 -10.96 6.53 4.04
C SER A 232 -10.45 7.64 4.94
N SER A 233 -9.45 7.34 5.75
CA SER A 233 -8.78 8.31 6.63
C SER A 233 -7.40 7.81 7.03
N PHE A 234 -6.45 8.73 7.19
CA PHE A 234 -5.17 8.49 7.86
C PHE A 234 -5.24 8.72 9.37
N ALA A 235 -6.37 9.20 9.87
CA ALA A 235 -6.65 9.34 11.29
C ALA A 235 -7.72 8.33 11.70
N ARG A 236 -7.31 7.26 12.38
CA ARG A 236 -8.19 6.15 12.81
C ARG A 236 -9.49 6.63 13.44
N ASN A 237 -9.39 7.62 14.33
CA ASN A 237 -10.54 8.11 15.08
C ASN A 237 -11.46 9.04 14.28
N ALA A 238 -11.11 9.40 13.03
CA ALA A 238 -11.96 10.22 12.17
C ALA A 238 -13.11 9.42 11.54
N LEU A 239 -12.98 8.09 11.45
CA LEU A 239 -14.07 7.23 10.98
C LEU A 239 -14.87 6.67 12.15
N PRO A 240 -16.22 6.74 12.10
CA PRO A 240 -17.08 6.10 13.10
C PRO A 240 -16.75 4.61 13.25
N GLN A 241 -16.81 4.09 14.47
CA GLN A 241 -16.52 2.67 14.74
C GLN A 241 -17.40 1.72 13.92
N ALA A 242 -18.68 2.06 13.73
CA ALA A 242 -19.60 1.27 12.91
C ALA A 242 -19.22 1.16 11.42
N GLN A 243 -18.26 1.96 10.95
CA GLN A 243 -17.77 1.94 9.58
C GLN A 243 -16.46 1.16 9.43
N ARG A 244 -15.81 0.82 10.55
CA ARG A 244 -14.50 0.16 10.57
C ARG A 244 -14.62 -1.32 10.91
N ALA A 245 -13.77 -2.11 10.29
CA ALA A 245 -13.60 -3.49 10.67
C ALA A 245 -12.80 -3.60 11.98
N HIS A 246 -13.04 -4.68 12.73
CA HIS A 246 -12.19 -5.10 13.85
C HIS A 246 -11.09 -6.01 13.33
N GLY A 247 -9.85 -5.77 13.76
CA GLY A 247 -8.71 -6.64 13.45
C GLY A 247 -8.72 -7.90 14.32
N TYR A 248 -8.41 -9.03 13.72
CA TYR A 248 -8.33 -10.32 14.39
C TYR A 248 -6.96 -10.94 14.13
N SER A 249 -6.28 -11.34 15.19
CA SER A 249 -4.99 -12.04 15.11
C SER A 249 -5.10 -13.40 15.80
N GLY A 250 -4.76 -14.48 15.09
CA GLY A 250 -4.65 -15.84 15.60
C GLY A 250 -5.70 -16.26 16.63
N GLY A 251 -6.78 -16.90 16.22
CA GLY A 251 -7.82 -17.38 17.10
C GLY A 251 -8.98 -16.41 17.38
N GLY A 252 -9.17 -15.40 16.54
CA GLY A 252 -10.34 -14.51 16.58
C GLY A 252 -10.28 -13.42 17.66
N ARG A 253 -9.09 -13.10 18.19
CA ARG A 253 -8.90 -12.00 19.13
C ARG A 253 -8.63 -10.70 18.38
N PRO A 254 -9.15 -9.54 18.85
CA PRO A 254 -8.85 -8.26 18.27
C PRO A 254 -7.34 -7.97 18.28
N GLY A 255 -6.78 -7.61 17.13
CA GLY A 255 -5.42 -7.11 17.00
C GLY A 255 -5.37 -5.58 17.11
N SER A 256 -4.22 -5.02 17.51
CA SER A 256 -3.98 -3.58 17.43
C SER A 256 -3.27 -3.23 16.12
N ALA A 257 -3.77 -2.20 15.45
CA ALA A 257 -3.08 -1.62 14.30
C ALA A 257 -1.88 -0.76 14.78
N SER A 258 -0.93 -0.53 13.88
CA SER A 258 0.18 0.40 14.15
C SER A 258 -0.34 1.83 14.32
N ASP A 259 0.21 2.56 15.30
CA ASP A 259 -0.21 3.94 15.61
C ASP A 259 0.51 5.02 14.77
N LEU A 260 1.26 4.63 13.74
CA LEU A 260 2.02 5.58 12.91
C LEU A 260 1.12 6.18 11.81
N PRO A 261 0.98 7.53 11.72
CA PRO A 261 0.05 8.17 10.79
C PRO A 261 0.27 7.77 9.33
N VAL A 262 1.52 7.56 8.94
CA VAL A 262 1.91 7.23 7.57
C VAL A 262 1.46 5.83 7.15
N ASN A 263 1.39 4.89 8.10
CA ASN A 263 0.95 3.52 7.85
C ASN A 263 -0.49 3.28 8.36
N ASP A 264 -1.19 4.31 8.80
CA ASP A 264 -2.51 4.21 9.43
C ASP A 264 -3.67 4.54 8.47
N LEU A 265 -3.53 4.22 7.19
CA LEU A 265 -4.64 4.36 6.25
C LEU A 265 -5.73 3.34 6.59
N TRP A 266 -6.91 3.85 6.90
CA TRP A 266 -8.16 3.11 6.89
C TRP A 266 -8.87 3.38 5.57
N SER A 267 -9.34 2.33 4.89
CA SER A 267 -10.01 2.50 3.59
C SER A 267 -10.94 1.34 3.30
N SER A 268 -11.82 1.52 2.33
CA SER A 268 -12.69 0.48 1.78
C SER A 268 -12.27 0.10 0.35
N PRO A 269 -12.59 -1.12 -0.13
CA PRO A 269 -12.33 -1.49 -1.52
C PRO A 269 -12.96 -0.55 -2.53
N VAL A 270 -14.16 -0.03 -2.24
CA VAL A 270 -14.84 0.96 -3.11
C VAL A 270 -14.06 2.27 -3.16
N ASP A 271 -13.52 2.75 -2.05
CA ASP A 271 -12.73 3.98 -2.06
C ASP A 271 -11.40 3.79 -2.80
N LEU A 272 -10.67 2.69 -2.53
CA LEU A 272 -9.45 2.37 -3.26
C LEU A 272 -9.71 2.17 -4.76
N SER A 273 -10.90 1.69 -5.15
CA SER A 273 -11.27 1.61 -6.58
C SER A 273 -11.32 2.98 -7.25
N ARG A 274 -11.67 4.05 -6.52
CA ARG A 274 -11.64 5.42 -7.05
C ARG A 274 -10.23 5.91 -7.29
N PHE A 275 -9.30 5.58 -6.37
CA PHE A 275 -7.89 5.85 -6.55
C PHE A 275 -7.33 5.12 -7.78
N VAL A 276 -7.63 3.83 -7.94
CA VAL A 276 -7.20 3.04 -9.11
C VAL A 276 -7.75 3.62 -10.43
N ARG A 277 -9.04 3.94 -10.47
CA ARG A 277 -9.66 4.55 -11.67
C ARG A 277 -9.03 5.90 -12.00
N MET A 278 -8.64 6.70 -11.00
CA MET A 278 -7.88 7.93 -11.22
C MET A 278 -6.53 7.63 -11.90
N LEU A 279 -5.81 6.60 -11.47
CA LEU A 279 -4.56 6.18 -12.12
C LEU A 279 -4.80 5.75 -13.58
N PHE A 280 -5.82 4.93 -13.85
CA PHE A 280 -6.18 4.53 -15.21
C PHE A 280 -6.64 5.70 -16.09
N ALA A 281 -7.18 6.76 -15.50
CA ALA A 281 -7.52 8.00 -16.19
C ALA A 281 -6.33 8.99 -16.30
N ASN A 282 -5.07 8.53 -16.17
CA ASN A 282 -3.89 9.37 -16.21
C ASN A 282 -3.93 10.52 -15.20
N GLY A 283 -4.35 10.20 -13.97
CA GLY A 283 -4.41 11.14 -12.85
C GLY A 283 -5.69 11.98 -12.76
N ARG A 284 -6.71 11.70 -13.58
CA ARG A 284 -7.97 12.44 -13.57
C ARG A 284 -9.06 11.69 -12.81
N HIS A 285 -9.80 12.40 -11.98
CA HIS A 285 -11.03 11.90 -11.38
C HIS A 285 -12.17 12.86 -11.67
N LYS A 286 -13.18 12.40 -12.42
CA LYS A 286 -14.26 13.26 -12.94
C LYS A 286 -13.67 14.47 -13.69
N GLU A 287 -14.04 15.70 -13.31
CA GLU A 287 -13.55 16.93 -13.92
C GLU A 287 -12.22 17.44 -13.33
N ARG A 288 -11.66 16.76 -12.32
CA ARG A 288 -10.44 17.20 -11.64
C ARG A 288 -9.22 16.43 -12.09
N GLN A 289 -8.17 17.13 -12.50
CA GLN A 289 -6.84 16.58 -12.67
C GLN A 289 -6.13 16.60 -11.31
N LEU A 290 -5.90 15.44 -10.72
CA LEU A 290 -5.24 15.29 -9.41
C LEU A 290 -3.75 15.07 -9.55
N LEU A 291 -3.33 14.38 -10.61
CA LEU A 291 -1.95 14.19 -11.02
C LEU A 291 -1.86 14.41 -12.53
N ARG A 292 -0.76 14.98 -13.00
CA ARG A 292 -0.52 15.03 -14.44
C ARG A 292 -0.24 13.63 -14.98
N LYS A 293 -0.54 13.39 -16.25
CA LYS A 293 -0.25 12.12 -16.93
C LYS A 293 1.21 11.69 -16.73
N HIS A 294 2.15 12.62 -16.93
CA HIS A 294 3.57 12.36 -16.73
C HIS A 294 3.91 11.86 -15.32
N SER A 295 3.26 12.38 -14.28
CA SER A 295 3.49 11.92 -12.91
C SER A 295 2.97 10.51 -12.67
N VAL A 296 1.86 10.12 -13.31
CA VAL A 296 1.37 8.74 -13.27
C VAL A 296 2.34 7.80 -14.02
N GLU A 297 2.84 8.23 -15.18
CA GLU A 297 3.85 7.49 -15.93
C GLU A 297 5.15 7.34 -15.13
N GLU A 298 5.58 8.40 -14.45
CA GLU A 298 6.75 8.40 -13.58
C GLU A 298 6.58 7.45 -12.38
N MET A 299 5.37 7.37 -11.83
CA MET A 299 5.04 6.46 -10.74
C MET A 299 5.26 4.98 -11.14
N PHE A 300 4.96 4.64 -12.38
CA PHE A 300 5.09 3.28 -12.93
C PHE A 300 6.39 3.04 -13.70
N ARG A 301 7.27 4.03 -13.78
CA ARG A 301 8.59 3.84 -14.38
C ARG A 301 9.49 3.07 -13.43
N GLN A 302 10.22 2.07 -13.95
CA GLN A 302 11.19 1.33 -13.16
C GLN A 302 12.28 2.28 -12.64
N GLN A 303 12.48 2.30 -11.32
CA GLN A 303 13.44 3.17 -10.64
C GLN A 303 14.76 2.48 -10.31
N ASN A 304 14.81 1.15 -10.32
CA ASN A 304 15.98 0.35 -9.96
C ASN A 304 16.62 -0.36 -11.16
N ALA A 305 16.48 0.19 -12.35
CA ALA A 305 17.10 -0.39 -13.56
C ALA A 305 18.62 -0.48 -13.39
N GLY A 306 19.17 -1.66 -13.66
CA GLY A 306 20.62 -1.92 -13.57
C GLY A 306 21.13 -2.32 -12.18
N ASN A 307 20.29 -2.36 -11.15
CA ASN A 307 20.67 -2.84 -9.83
C ASN A 307 20.72 -4.38 -9.80
N ALA A 308 21.91 -4.94 -9.90
CA ALA A 308 22.08 -6.40 -9.97
C ALA A 308 21.63 -7.13 -8.68
N LEU A 309 21.63 -6.46 -7.54
CA LEU A 309 21.19 -7.04 -6.26
C LEU A 309 19.68 -7.22 -6.15
N ASP A 310 18.92 -6.57 -7.02
CA ASP A 310 17.45 -6.66 -7.00
C ASP A 310 16.92 -7.84 -7.83
N PHE A 311 17.80 -8.56 -8.54
CA PHE A 311 17.43 -9.66 -9.44
C PHE A 311 16.32 -9.22 -10.41
N ASP A 312 15.18 -9.91 -10.41
CA ASP A 312 14.03 -9.59 -11.25
C ASP A 312 13.04 -8.61 -10.61
N CYS A 313 13.28 -8.20 -9.35
CA CYS A 313 12.42 -7.25 -8.66
C CYS A 313 12.49 -5.87 -9.30
N GLN A 314 11.38 -5.36 -9.78
CA GLN A 314 11.26 -4.02 -10.36
C GLN A 314 10.34 -3.16 -9.49
N VAL A 315 10.79 -1.94 -9.21
CA VAL A 315 10.01 -0.99 -8.42
C VAL A 315 9.84 0.34 -9.14
N GLY A 316 8.65 0.89 -9.00
CA GLY A 316 8.33 2.27 -9.35
C GLY A 316 8.38 3.17 -8.12
N LEU A 317 7.64 4.30 -8.15
CA LEU A 317 7.43 5.10 -6.96
C LEU A 317 6.24 4.51 -6.18
N ALA A 318 6.54 3.83 -5.09
CA ALA A 318 5.65 3.02 -4.25
C ALA A 318 5.16 1.69 -4.86
N TRP A 319 5.27 1.46 -6.14
CA TRP A 319 4.74 0.26 -6.78
C TRP A 319 5.80 -0.82 -6.96
N PHE A 320 5.41 -2.06 -6.70
CA PHE A 320 6.14 -3.23 -7.19
C PHE A 320 5.64 -3.56 -8.60
N LEU A 321 6.53 -3.46 -9.59
CA LEU A 321 6.20 -3.56 -11.03
C LEU A 321 6.36 -4.97 -11.57
N SER A 322 7.02 -5.83 -10.84
CA SER A 322 7.06 -7.27 -11.04
C SER A 322 7.21 -7.93 -9.67
N PRO A 323 6.87 -9.22 -9.55
CA PRO A 323 6.85 -9.87 -8.25
C PRO A 323 8.24 -9.90 -7.61
N CYS A 324 8.41 -9.09 -6.58
CA CYS A 324 9.56 -9.16 -5.68
C CYS A 324 9.35 -10.29 -4.67
N GLY A 325 9.49 -11.54 -5.11
CA GLY A 325 9.30 -12.73 -4.28
C GLY A 325 7.88 -13.30 -4.26
N SER A 326 6.94 -12.73 -5.00
CA SER A 326 5.62 -13.33 -5.26
C SER A 326 5.63 -14.16 -6.55
N ALA A 327 4.65 -15.06 -6.70
CA ALA A 327 4.52 -15.85 -7.91
C ALA A 327 4.13 -14.98 -9.10
N LEU A 328 4.77 -15.21 -10.25
CA LEU A 328 4.36 -14.61 -11.51
C LEU A 328 2.91 -15.01 -11.82
N LEU A 329 2.14 -14.08 -12.37
CA LEU A 329 0.85 -14.41 -12.96
C LEU A 329 1.06 -15.38 -14.14
N GLU A 330 0.20 -16.39 -14.24
CA GLU A 330 0.27 -17.35 -15.37
C GLU A 330 0.22 -16.59 -16.72
N GLY A 331 1.08 -17.01 -17.66
CA GLY A 331 1.15 -16.43 -19.00
C GLY A 331 2.04 -15.18 -19.10
N GLY A 332 2.84 -14.84 -18.07
CA GLY A 332 3.77 -13.72 -18.13
C GLY A 332 3.09 -12.34 -18.19
N ILE A 333 1.85 -12.24 -17.69
CA ILE A 333 1.10 -10.99 -17.68
C ILE A 333 1.77 -10.00 -16.74
N ARG A 334 2.11 -8.82 -17.28
CA ARG A 334 2.65 -7.71 -16.50
C ARG A 334 1.61 -7.23 -15.50
N HIS A 335 2.00 -7.13 -14.26
CA HIS A 335 1.15 -6.59 -13.20
C HIS A 335 1.96 -5.65 -12.30
N TYR A 336 1.25 -4.77 -11.62
CA TYR A 336 1.77 -3.93 -10.57
C TYR A 336 0.99 -4.23 -9.31
N GLU A 337 1.67 -4.34 -8.20
CA GLU A 337 1.01 -4.75 -6.96
C GLU A 337 1.52 -3.99 -5.74
N TYR A 338 0.70 -4.01 -4.72
CA TYR A 338 1.08 -3.66 -3.36
C TYR A 338 0.31 -4.51 -2.36
N ALA A 339 1.04 -5.19 -1.48
CA ALA A 339 0.48 -6.00 -0.40
C ALA A 339 0.80 -5.38 0.95
N SER A 340 -0.11 -5.51 1.89
CA SER A 340 0.04 -5.06 3.27
C SER A 340 -0.43 -6.14 4.21
N ALA A 341 0.34 -6.38 5.28
CA ALA A 341 -0.04 -7.22 6.39
C ALA A 341 0.29 -6.47 7.69
N THR A 342 -0.73 -6.18 8.48
CA THR A 342 -0.62 -5.54 9.79
C THR A 342 -1.33 -6.40 10.84
N PRO A 343 -1.06 -6.21 12.13
CA PRO A 343 -1.71 -7.03 13.16
C PRO A 343 -3.23 -7.03 13.02
N GLY A 344 -3.78 -8.18 12.61
CA GLY A 344 -5.22 -8.39 12.45
C GLY A 344 -5.84 -7.94 11.14
N PHE A 345 -5.05 -7.44 10.18
CA PHE A 345 -5.53 -7.00 8.87
C PHE A 345 -4.59 -7.40 7.74
N SER A 346 -5.17 -7.58 6.56
CA SER A 346 -4.45 -7.79 5.32
C SER A 346 -5.11 -7.00 4.19
N ALA A 347 -4.31 -6.44 3.31
CA ALA A 347 -4.80 -5.74 2.12
C ALA A 347 -3.89 -6.04 0.92
N HIS A 348 -4.49 -6.23 -0.25
CA HIS A 348 -3.75 -6.45 -1.48
C HIS A 348 -4.43 -5.71 -2.63
N LEU A 349 -3.65 -4.99 -3.40
CA LEU A 349 -4.06 -4.28 -4.59
C LEU A 349 -3.19 -4.73 -5.75
N VAL A 350 -3.81 -5.21 -6.82
CA VAL A 350 -3.15 -5.65 -8.06
C VAL A 350 -3.71 -4.89 -9.23
N LEU A 351 -2.84 -4.37 -10.10
CA LEU A 351 -3.18 -3.74 -11.36
C LEU A 351 -2.65 -4.56 -12.52
N LEU A 352 -3.44 -4.71 -13.57
CA LEU A 352 -3.04 -5.17 -14.89
C LEU A 352 -3.05 -3.94 -15.83
N PRO A 353 -1.94 -3.22 -15.97
CA PRO A 353 -1.95 -1.89 -16.58
C PRO A 353 -2.33 -1.91 -18.07
N GLU A 354 -1.91 -2.93 -18.81
CA GLU A 354 -2.21 -3.08 -20.23
C GLU A 354 -3.69 -3.39 -20.48
N GLN A 355 -4.31 -4.17 -19.60
CA GLN A 355 -5.73 -4.52 -19.66
C GLN A 355 -6.61 -3.51 -18.95
N ARG A 356 -6.01 -2.59 -18.18
CA ARG A 356 -6.69 -1.62 -17.30
C ARG A 356 -7.64 -2.29 -16.30
N LEU A 357 -7.25 -3.47 -15.81
CA LEU A 357 -7.99 -4.21 -14.81
C LEU A 357 -7.32 -4.09 -13.45
N ALA A 358 -8.11 -4.13 -12.39
CA ALA A 358 -7.57 -4.19 -11.04
C ALA A 358 -8.45 -5.00 -10.11
N ALA A 359 -7.80 -5.56 -9.08
CA ALA A 359 -8.43 -6.23 -7.96
C ALA A 359 -7.90 -5.63 -6.65
N ILE A 360 -8.82 -5.37 -5.72
CA ILE A 360 -8.52 -4.89 -4.37
C ILE A 360 -9.17 -5.86 -3.40
N VAL A 361 -8.40 -6.40 -2.46
CA VAL A 361 -8.89 -7.32 -1.43
C VAL A 361 -8.42 -6.81 -0.08
N MET A 362 -9.32 -6.77 0.91
CA MET A 362 -9.06 -6.33 2.27
C MET A 362 -9.75 -7.27 3.26
N SER A 363 -9.05 -7.66 4.32
CA SER A 363 -9.57 -8.55 5.36
C SER A 363 -9.05 -8.15 6.75
#